data_620c61096d134b5d612c6fff2fa2e9ff
#
_entry.id   620c61096d134b5d612c6fff2fa2e9ff
#
_cell.length_a   1.000
_cell.length_b   1.000
_cell.length_c   1.000
_cell.angle_alpha   90.00
_cell.angle_beta   90.00
_cell.angle_gamma   90.00
#
_symmetry.space_group_name_H-M   'P 1'
#
loop_
_entity.id
_entity.type
_entity.pdbx_description
1 polymer ?
#
loop_
_entity_poly.entity_id
_entity_poly.type
_entity_poly.pdbx_seq_one_letter_code
_entity_poly.pdbx_strand_id
1 'polypeptide(L)'
;MLAIEEQDEETVMELATDLDASEEKLAGLEFRRMFSGELDANDAFVDIQSGAGGTEAQDWAEMLLRMYLRWAESHEFKTEIIEASAGEVAGLKSATIRIAGEYAYGWLRTETGVHRLVRKSPFDSGNRRHTSFASVFVSPEVDDDIDVDVDPSDLRIDVYRASGAGGQHVNRTESAVRITHLSTNIVVQCQNERSQHKNKATAMKQLKAKLYELELQERRAKASEVEDSKADVGWGSQIRSYVLDQSRIKDLRTSVETGNTQAVLDGALDQFIESSLKQGL
;
A
#
# COMPACT_ATOMS: atom_id res chain seq x y z
N MET A 1 -4.96 41.43 20.45
CA MET A 1 -5.76 42.68 20.33
C MET A 1 -5.24 43.74 21.31
N LEU A 2 -5.24 43.52 22.63
CA LEU A 2 -4.71 44.51 23.61
C LEU A 2 -3.30 45.01 23.36
N ALA A 3 -2.34 44.11 23.06
CA ALA A 3 -0.96 44.46 22.79
C ALA A 3 -0.79 45.34 21.52
N ILE A 4 -1.64 45.21 20.52
CA ILE A 4 -1.67 46.05 19.33
C ILE A 4 -2.24 47.45 19.67
N GLU A 5 -3.25 47.52 20.55
CA GLU A 5 -3.85 48.78 21.01
C GLU A 5 -2.88 49.58 21.90
N GLU A 6 -2.04 48.88 22.68
CA GLU A 6 -1.01 49.48 23.56
C GLU A 6 0.32 49.78 22.85
N GLN A 7 0.46 49.44 21.56
CA GLN A 7 1.70 49.54 20.74
C GLN A 7 2.91 48.82 21.35
N ASP A 8 2.67 47.69 22.03
CA ASP A 8 3.70 46.83 22.61
C ASP A 8 4.22 45.87 21.53
N GLU A 9 5.25 46.31 20.80
CA GLU A 9 5.86 45.55 19.70
C GLU A 9 6.52 44.26 20.19
N GLU A 10 7.08 44.24 21.41
CA GLU A 10 7.78 43.11 21.98
C GLU A 10 6.79 41.95 22.25
N THR A 11 5.67 42.23 22.91
CA THR A 11 4.63 41.27 23.14
C THR A 11 3.98 40.76 21.84
N VAL A 12 3.85 41.62 20.80
CA VAL A 12 3.33 41.19 19.50
C VAL A 12 4.30 40.24 18.82
N MET A 13 5.62 40.46 18.89
CA MET A 13 6.63 39.54 18.34
C MET A 13 6.69 38.22 19.10
N GLU A 14 6.60 38.21 20.42
CA GLU A 14 6.50 36.98 21.21
C GLU A 14 5.27 36.15 20.84
N LEU A 15 4.10 36.77 20.75
CA LEU A 15 2.86 36.11 20.35
C LEU A 15 2.94 35.55 18.91
N ALA A 16 3.59 36.25 18.00
CA ALA A 16 3.81 35.76 16.64
C ALA A 16 4.69 34.49 16.64
N THR A 17 5.78 34.50 17.42
CA THR A 17 6.67 33.34 17.56
C THR A 17 5.97 32.13 18.19
N ASP A 18 5.12 32.37 19.21
CA ASP A 18 4.32 31.32 19.85
C ASP A 18 3.26 30.76 18.91
N LEU A 19 2.69 31.60 18.04
CA LEU A 19 1.73 31.17 17.02
C LEU A 19 2.42 30.27 15.99
N ASP A 20 3.57 30.69 15.44
CA ASP A 20 4.36 29.91 14.48
C ASP A 20 4.74 28.55 15.08
N ALA A 21 5.22 28.54 16.33
CA ALA A 21 5.55 27.28 17.02
C ALA A 21 4.34 26.37 17.25
N SER A 22 3.15 26.95 17.45
CA SER A 22 1.90 26.22 17.61
C SER A 22 1.40 25.66 16.29
N GLU A 23 1.54 26.40 15.19
CA GLU A 23 1.21 25.95 13.84
C GLU A 23 2.13 24.79 13.41
N GLU A 24 3.43 24.86 13.69
CA GLU A 24 4.37 23.77 13.41
C GLU A 24 4.02 22.49 14.19
N LYS A 25 3.68 22.62 15.48
CA LYS A 25 3.22 21.48 16.30
C LYS A 25 1.94 20.88 15.75
N LEU A 26 0.98 21.73 15.34
CA LEU A 26 -0.29 21.27 14.76
C LEU A 26 -0.05 20.51 13.46
N ALA A 27 0.77 21.05 12.56
CA ALA A 27 1.15 20.39 11.31
C ALA A 27 1.81 19.02 11.56
N GLY A 28 2.69 18.93 12.56
CA GLY A 28 3.30 17.66 12.97
C GLY A 28 2.30 16.64 13.53
N LEU A 29 1.27 17.08 14.25
CA LEU A 29 0.20 16.20 14.74
C LEU A 29 -0.73 15.75 13.62
N GLU A 30 -1.07 16.64 12.69
CA GLU A 30 -1.85 16.31 11.50
C GLU A 30 -1.12 15.29 10.62
N PHE A 31 0.18 15.50 10.38
CA PHE A 31 1.03 14.55 9.66
C PHE A 31 1.00 13.16 10.31
N ARG A 32 1.25 13.06 11.62
CA ARG A 32 1.20 11.79 12.35
C ARG A 32 -0.16 11.11 12.28
N ARG A 33 -1.24 11.90 12.25
CA ARG A 33 -2.60 11.36 12.12
C ARG A 33 -2.86 10.82 10.71
N MET A 34 -2.37 11.50 9.68
CA MET A 34 -2.53 11.08 8.29
C MET A 34 -1.77 9.78 7.98
N PHE A 35 -0.58 9.59 8.57
CA PHE A 35 0.33 8.48 8.30
C PHE A 35 0.53 7.60 9.54
N SER A 36 -0.58 7.09 10.09
CA SER A 36 -0.58 6.24 11.29
C SER A 36 -0.62 4.74 10.98
N GLY A 37 -0.80 4.35 9.73
CA GLY A 37 -0.81 2.97 9.30
C GLY A 37 0.59 2.35 9.31
N GLU A 38 0.68 1.09 9.70
CA GLU A 38 1.94 0.33 9.79
C GLU A 38 2.70 0.30 8.45
N LEU A 39 1.98 0.30 7.33
CA LEU A 39 2.53 0.22 5.98
C LEU A 39 2.64 1.59 5.29
N ASP A 40 2.18 2.68 5.92
CA ASP A 40 2.14 4.01 5.30
C ASP A 40 3.52 4.52 4.88
N ALA A 41 4.59 4.12 5.58
CA ALA A 41 5.97 4.53 5.27
C ALA A 41 6.56 3.82 4.05
N ASN A 42 5.89 2.80 3.51
CA ASN A 42 6.41 1.99 2.42
C ASN A 42 6.33 2.71 1.06
N ASP A 43 7.09 2.20 0.11
CA ASP A 43 6.91 2.48 -1.32
C ASP A 43 5.56 1.94 -1.80
N ALA A 44 5.06 2.46 -2.90
CA ALA A 44 3.75 2.10 -3.44
C ALA A 44 3.83 1.47 -4.83
N PHE A 45 2.98 0.49 -5.09
CA PHE A 45 2.58 0.10 -6.44
C PHE A 45 1.21 0.72 -6.74
N VAL A 46 1.09 1.27 -7.94
CA VAL A 46 -0.18 1.82 -8.45
C VAL A 46 -0.56 1.08 -9.73
N ASP A 47 -1.62 0.32 -9.65
CA ASP A 47 -2.22 -0.39 -10.78
C ASP A 47 -3.35 0.45 -11.35
N ILE A 48 -3.30 0.71 -12.65
CA ILE A 48 -4.31 1.45 -13.40
C ILE A 48 -4.90 0.53 -14.46
N GLN A 49 -6.22 0.41 -14.50
CA GLN A 49 -6.92 -0.43 -15.47
C GLN A 49 -8.03 0.35 -16.14
N SER A 50 -8.09 0.24 -17.47
CA SER A 50 -9.22 0.80 -18.23
C SER A 50 -10.49 0.01 -17.94
N GLY A 51 -11.56 0.75 -17.61
CA GLY A 51 -12.88 0.17 -17.35
C GLY A 51 -13.82 0.27 -18.56
N ALA A 52 -15.10 0.49 -18.30
CA ALA A 52 -16.10 0.68 -19.36
C ALA A 52 -15.89 1.98 -20.13
N GLY A 53 -15.94 1.90 -21.47
CA GLY A 53 -15.78 3.05 -22.38
C GLY A 53 -14.95 2.79 -23.63
N GLY A 54 -14.44 1.56 -23.80
CA GLY A 54 -13.65 1.18 -24.99
C GLY A 54 -12.37 2.01 -25.13
N THR A 55 -12.08 2.50 -26.35
CA THR A 55 -10.89 3.33 -26.62
C THR A 55 -10.81 4.57 -25.73
N GLU A 56 -11.95 5.18 -25.42
CA GLU A 56 -12.01 6.35 -24.52
C GLU A 56 -11.56 6.01 -23.10
N ALA A 57 -11.89 4.81 -22.58
CA ALA A 57 -11.45 4.37 -21.27
C ALA A 57 -9.95 4.01 -21.26
N GLN A 58 -9.43 3.51 -22.39
CA GLN A 58 -7.99 3.24 -22.55
C GLN A 58 -7.18 4.53 -22.59
N ASP A 59 -7.67 5.56 -23.28
CA ASP A 59 -7.04 6.89 -23.26
C ASP A 59 -7.13 7.52 -21.85
N TRP A 60 -8.26 7.33 -21.17
CA TRP A 60 -8.40 7.79 -19.78
C TRP A 60 -7.39 7.14 -18.82
N ALA A 61 -7.15 5.84 -18.97
CA ALA A 61 -6.13 5.14 -18.17
C ALA A 61 -4.72 5.70 -18.42
N GLU A 62 -4.38 6.05 -19.65
CA GLU A 62 -3.11 6.71 -19.98
C GLU A 62 -3.02 8.12 -19.37
N MET A 63 -4.12 8.88 -19.41
CA MET A 63 -4.17 10.20 -18.75
C MET A 63 -3.96 10.10 -17.24
N LEU A 64 -4.55 9.10 -16.58
CA LEU A 64 -4.34 8.83 -15.14
C LEU A 64 -2.90 8.45 -14.86
N LEU A 65 -2.30 7.58 -15.66
CA LEU A 65 -0.89 7.22 -15.53
C LEU A 65 -0.01 8.47 -15.55
N ARG A 66 -0.20 9.33 -16.56
CA ARG A 66 0.54 10.58 -16.67
C ARG A 66 0.32 11.49 -15.47
N MET A 67 -0.91 11.59 -14.97
CA MET A 67 -1.28 12.40 -13.80
C MET A 67 -0.52 11.95 -12.54
N TYR A 68 -0.47 10.65 -12.25
CA TYR A 68 0.26 10.12 -11.10
C TYR A 68 1.77 10.23 -11.26
N LEU A 69 2.32 10.02 -12.46
CA LEU A 69 3.76 10.21 -12.71
C LEU A 69 4.18 11.66 -12.45
N ARG A 70 3.38 12.65 -12.88
CA ARG A 70 3.66 14.07 -12.64
C ARG A 70 3.50 14.47 -11.17
N TRP A 71 2.50 13.89 -10.51
CA TRP A 71 2.35 14.07 -9.07
C TRP A 71 3.58 13.55 -8.32
N ALA A 72 4.03 12.35 -8.64
CA ALA A 72 5.21 11.75 -8.03
C ALA A 72 6.49 12.58 -8.32
N GLU A 73 6.64 13.09 -9.55
CA GLU A 73 7.75 13.97 -9.92
C GLU A 73 7.76 15.26 -9.09
N SER A 74 6.59 15.88 -8.86
CA SER A 74 6.49 17.10 -8.05
C SER A 74 6.81 16.88 -6.56
N HIS A 75 6.70 15.62 -6.08
CA HIS A 75 7.06 15.22 -4.72
C HIS A 75 8.48 14.62 -4.64
N GLU A 76 9.26 14.70 -5.70
CA GLU A 76 10.62 14.15 -5.80
C GLU A 76 10.68 12.62 -5.59
N PHE A 77 9.55 11.92 -5.80
CA PHE A 77 9.48 10.47 -5.73
C PHE A 77 10.08 9.83 -6.99
N LYS A 78 10.74 8.70 -6.80
CA LYS A 78 11.26 7.91 -7.93
C LYS A 78 10.15 7.05 -8.49
N THR A 79 9.99 7.06 -9.81
CA THR A 79 8.96 6.28 -10.50
C THR A 79 9.59 5.27 -11.46
N GLU A 80 9.02 4.07 -11.52
CA GLU A 80 9.38 3.01 -12.45
C GLU A 80 8.11 2.38 -13.01
N ILE A 81 8.02 2.28 -14.33
CA ILE A 81 6.93 1.57 -14.99
C ILE A 81 7.30 0.08 -15.01
N ILE A 82 6.59 -0.72 -14.21
CA ILE A 82 6.82 -2.17 -14.11
C ILE A 82 6.21 -2.87 -15.32
N GLU A 83 4.96 -2.52 -15.66
CA GLU A 83 4.24 -3.10 -16.78
C GLU A 83 3.33 -2.04 -17.41
N ALA A 84 3.18 -2.11 -18.72
CA ALA A 84 2.20 -1.30 -19.46
C ALA A 84 1.68 -2.11 -20.67
N SER A 85 0.37 -2.31 -20.69
CA SER A 85 -0.32 -2.98 -21.80
C SER A 85 -1.02 -1.95 -22.68
N ALA A 86 -0.57 -1.81 -23.91
CA ALA A 86 -1.13 -0.83 -24.84
C ALA A 86 -2.59 -1.12 -25.20
N GLY A 87 -3.35 -0.07 -25.43
CA GLY A 87 -4.69 -0.13 -26.01
C GLY A 87 -4.67 -0.58 -27.46
N GLU A 88 -5.82 -0.95 -27.99
CA GLU A 88 -5.91 -1.43 -29.38
C GLU A 88 -5.78 -0.30 -30.42
N VAL A 89 -6.27 0.87 -30.11
CA VAL A 89 -6.26 2.05 -30.99
C VAL A 89 -5.49 3.20 -30.35
N ALA A 90 -5.69 3.43 -29.05
CA ALA A 90 -5.04 4.49 -28.29
C ALA A 90 -5.04 4.12 -26.82
N GLY A 91 -4.20 4.80 -26.02
CA GLY A 91 -4.17 4.66 -24.57
C GLY A 91 -3.63 3.32 -24.08
N LEU A 92 -4.00 2.96 -22.85
CA LEU A 92 -3.53 1.77 -22.15
C LEU A 92 -4.71 0.91 -21.68
N LYS A 93 -4.59 -0.43 -21.80
CA LYS A 93 -5.50 -1.38 -21.17
C LYS A 93 -5.23 -1.43 -19.67
N SER A 94 -3.95 -1.51 -19.31
CA SER A 94 -3.47 -1.51 -17.92
C SER A 94 -2.08 -0.94 -17.83
N ALA A 95 -1.71 -0.43 -16.65
CA ALA A 95 -0.34 -0.08 -16.31
C ALA A 95 -0.11 -0.28 -14.81
N THR A 96 1.07 -0.78 -14.47
CA THR A 96 1.56 -0.86 -13.10
C THR A 96 2.81 -0.01 -12.97
N ILE A 97 2.80 0.94 -12.03
CA ILE A 97 3.96 1.77 -11.70
C ILE A 97 4.36 1.56 -10.24
N ARG A 98 5.65 1.55 -10.01
CA ARG A 98 6.25 1.66 -8.68
C ARG A 98 6.57 3.12 -8.41
N ILE A 99 6.17 3.61 -7.24
CA ILE A 99 6.46 4.95 -6.75
C ILE A 99 7.21 4.80 -5.44
N ALA A 100 8.50 5.17 -5.44
CA ALA A 100 9.39 5.02 -4.31
C ALA A 100 9.70 6.37 -3.68
N GLY A 101 9.45 6.49 -2.38
CA GLY A 101 9.71 7.69 -1.61
C GLY A 101 9.08 7.61 -0.22
N GLU A 102 9.43 8.55 0.62
CA GLU A 102 8.98 8.58 2.01
C GLU A 102 7.45 8.72 2.10
N TYR A 103 6.79 7.74 2.70
CA TYR A 103 5.33 7.65 2.80
C TYR A 103 4.58 7.59 1.46
N ALA A 104 5.21 7.08 0.39
CA ALA A 104 4.58 7.02 -0.93
C ALA A 104 3.24 6.26 -0.90
N TYR A 105 3.19 5.11 -0.22
CA TYR A 105 1.95 4.37 -0.02
C TYR A 105 0.93 5.15 0.84
N GLY A 106 1.39 5.72 1.95
CA GLY A 106 0.54 6.50 2.85
C GLY A 106 -0.19 7.65 2.13
N TRP A 107 0.51 8.36 1.25
CA TRP A 107 -0.08 9.40 0.40
C TRP A 107 -1.13 8.84 -0.56
N LEU A 108 -0.81 7.76 -1.26
CA LEU A 108 -1.61 7.28 -2.39
C LEU A 108 -2.71 6.28 -2.02
N ARG A 109 -2.69 5.67 -0.83
CA ARG A 109 -3.65 4.62 -0.42
C ARG A 109 -5.11 5.03 -0.60
N THR A 110 -5.41 6.30 -0.43
CA THR A 110 -6.77 6.83 -0.59
C THR A 110 -7.17 7.04 -2.06
N GLU A 111 -6.27 6.87 -3.03
CA GLU A 111 -6.58 6.97 -4.46
C GLU A 111 -7.14 5.66 -5.06
N THR A 112 -7.21 4.60 -4.26
CA THR A 112 -7.85 3.33 -4.66
C THR A 112 -9.33 3.53 -4.92
N GLY A 113 -9.78 3.21 -6.15
CA GLY A 113 -11.18 3.29 -6.54
C GLY A 113 -11.40 3.61 -8.02
N VAL A 114 -12.64 3.93 -8.38
CA VAL A 114 -13.02 4.24 -9.76
C VAL A 114 -12.96 5.74 -10.03
N HIS A 115 -12.26 6.11 -11.08
CA HIS A 115 -12.14 7.46 -11.61
C HIS A 115 -13.01 7.61 -12.84
N ARG A 116 -13.98 8.52 -12.80
CA ARG A 116 -14.93 8.76 -13.87
C ARG A 116 -14.52 9.97 -14.70
N LEU A 117 -14.34 9.78 -15.99
CA LEU A 117 -14.14 10.86 -16.98
C LEU A 117 -15.41 11.16 -17.74
N VAL A 118 -15.73 12.44 -17.90
CA VAL A 118 -16.78 12.94 -18.78
C VAL A 118 -16.20 14.06 -19.64
N ARG A 119 -16.15 13.84 -20.95
CA ARG A 119 -15.66 14.83 -21.92
C ARG A 119 -16.28 14.62 -23.29
N LYS A 120 -16.08 15.57 -24.21
CA LYS A 120 -16.28 15.34 -25.65
C LYS A 120 -15.17 14.42 -26.15
N SER A 121 -15.54 13.29 -26.75
CA SER A 121 -14.59 12.28 -27.19
C SER A 121 -13.82 12.74 -28.45
N PRO A 122 -12.47 12.69 -28.42
CA PRO A 122 -11.65 12.91 -29.59
C PRO A 122 -11.73 11.75 -30.62
N PHE A 123 -12.24 10.59 -30.20
CA PHE A 123 -12.37 9.37 -31.02
C PHE A 123 -13.75 9.24 -31.67
N ASP A 124 -14.71 10.09 -31.32
CA ASP A 124 -16.04 10.10 -31.89
C ASP A 124 -16.14 11.17 -32.96
N SER A 125 -16.41 10.76 -34.21
CA SER A 125 -16.57 11.68 -35.34
C SER A 125 -17.68 12.72 -35.15
N GLY A 126 -18.67 12.41 -34.27
CA GLY A 126 -19.75 13.32 -33.89
C GLY A 126 -19.39 14.27 -32.76
N ASN A 127 -18.19 14.18 -32.20
CA ASN A 127 -17.72 14.97 -31.05
C ASN A 127 -18.71 14.97 -29.85
N ARG A 128 -19.36 13.83 -29.65
CA ARG A 128 -20.37 13.66 -28.59
C ARG A 128 -19.71 13.52 -27.22
N ARG A 129 -20.50 13.83 -26.21
CA ARG A 129 -20.11 13.67 -24.81
C ARG A 129 -20.12 12.20 -24.43
N HIS A 130 -18.98 11.68 -23.93
CA HIS A 130 -18.82 10.32 -23.48
C HIS A 130 -18.49 10.27 -22.00
N THR A 131 -18.85 9.18 -21.38
CA THR A 131 -18.46 8.85 -19.99
C THR A 131 -17.64 7.58 -20.03
N SER A 132 -16.45 7.62 -19.40
CA SER A 132 -15.51 6.52 -19.33
C SER A 132 -15.03 6.32 -17.90
N PHE A 133 -14.64 5.12 -17.60
CA PHE A 133 -14.19 4.73 -16.27
C PHE A 133 -12.81 4.08 -16.35
N ALA A 134 -12.00 4.34 -15.36
CA ALA A 134 -10.77 3.60 -15.09
C ALA A 134 -10.65 3.36 -13.59
N SER A 135 -10.14 2.22 -13.22
CA SER A 135 -9.86 1.89 -11.82
C SER A 135 -8.40 2.13 -11.51
N VAL A 136 -8.15 2.62 -10.31
CA VAL A 136 -6.84 2.75 -9.71
C VAL A 136 -6.82 1.89 -8.46
N PHE A 137 -5.77 1.13 -8.28
CA PHE A 137 -5.54 0.35 -7.08
C PHE A 137 -4.12 0.61 -6.57
N VAL A 138 -4.00 0.91 -5.28
CA VAL A 138 -2.72 1.21 -4.64
C VAL A 138 -2.42 0.14 -3.61
N SER A 139 -1.23 -0.45 -3.69
CA SER A 139 -0.74 -1.43 -2.72
C SER A 139 0.65 -1.04 -2.22
N PRO A 140 0.98 -1.37 -0.96
CA PRO A 140 2.32 -1.11 -0.43
C PRO A 140 3.33 -2.09 -1.03
N GLU A 141 4.57 -1.63 -1.23
CA GLU A 141 5.69 -2.53 -1.44
C GLU A 141 6.08 -3.15 -0.10
N VAL A 142 5.98 -4.45 -0.01
CA VAL A 142 6.36 -5.22 1.19
C VAL A 142 7.61 -6.01 0.85
N ASP A 143 8.67 -5.83 1.65
CA ASP A 143 9.89 -6.64 1.50
C ASP A 143 9.59 -8.11 1.70
N ASP A 144 10.07 -8.95 0.78
CA ASP A 144 9.94 -10.41 0.85
C ASP A 144 10.89 -11.05 1.89
N ASP A 145 11.73 -10.27 2.55
CA ASP A 145 12.63 -10.76 3.60
C ASP A 145 11.84 -11.05 4.88
N ILE A 146 11.29 -12.27 4.93
CA ILE A 146 10.74 -12.83 6.14
C ILE A 146 11.90 -13.34 6.98
N ASP A 147 12.42 -12.54 7.90
CA ASP A 147 13.34 -13.01 8.93
C ASP A 147 12.52 -13.64 10.07
N VAL A 148 12.45 -14.97 10.06
CA VAL A 148 11.78 -15.70 11.14
C VAL A 148 12.71 -15.75 12.34
N ASP A 149 12.56 -14.76 13.23
CA ASP A 149 13.17 -14.81 14.56
C ASP A 149 12.33 -15.70 15.48
N VAL A 150 12.95 -16.76 16.01
CA VAL A 150 12.28 -17.73 16.88
C VAL A 150 12.77 -17.53 18.29
N ASP A 151 11.91 -17.01 19.18
CA ASP A 151 12.22 -16.85 20.59
C ASP A 151 12.36 -18.25 21.25
N PRO A 152 13.50 -18.56 21.87
CA PRO A 152 13.68 -19.81 22.59
C PRO A 152 12.64 -20.07 23.69
N SER A 153 12.03 -19.02 24.26
CA SER A 153 10.98 -19.12 25.29
C SER A 153 9.67 -19.69 24.75
N ASP A 154 9.41 -19.53 23.45
CA ASP A 154 8.22 -20.06 22.76
C ASP A 154 8.39 -21.51 22.29
N LEU A 155 9.53 -22.13 22.64
CA LEU A 155 9.83 -23.47 22.21
C LEU A 155 9.74 -24.47 23.37
N ARG A 156 8.95 -25.53 23.19
CA ARG A 156 9.05 -26.73 24.00
C ARG A 156 9.89 -27.78 23.29
N ILE A 157 10.99 -28.17 23.88
CA ILE A 157 11.91 -29.15 23.35
C ILE A 157 11.84 -30.44 24.14
N ASP A 158 11.35 -31.51 23.54
CA ASP A 158 11.24 -32.84 24.13
C ASP A 158 12.29 -33.76 23.47
N VAL A 159 13.00 -34.50 24.31
CA VAL A 159 14.00 -35.50 23.90
C VAL A 159 13.43 -36.89 24.17
N TYR A 160 13.54 -37.79 23.22
CA TYR A 160 13.00 -39.13 23.35
C TYR A 160 13.87 -40.18 22.63
N ARG A 161 13.61 -41.43 22.89
CA ARG A 161 14.32 -42.55 22.24
C ARG A 161 13.76 -42.76 20.83
N ALA A 162 14.66 -42.77 19.84
CA ALA A 162 14.27 -43.05 18.48
C ALA A 162 13.70 -44.47 18.37
N SER A 163 12.53 -44.61 17.74
CA SER A 163 11.94 -45.91 17.41
C SER A 163 12.12 -46.17 15.91
N GLY A 164 12.89 -47.20 15.52
CA GLY A 164 13.10 -47.54 14.12
C GLY A 164 13.94 -48.80 13.94
N ALA A 165 14.00 -49.37 12.74
CA ALA A 165 14.82 -50.51 12.34
C ALA A 165 16.31 -50.11 12.33
N GLY A 166 16.91 -50.08 13.50
CA GLY A 166 18.35 -49.83 13.70
C GLY A 166 18.85 -50.65 14.88
N GLY A 167 20.09 -51.16 14.82
CA GLY A 167 20.65 -52.08 15.82
C GLY A 167 20.62 -51.57 17.25
N GLN A 168 21.08 -52.41 18.22
CA GLN A 168 20.99 -52.19 19.66
C GLN A 168 21.39 -50.79 20.19
N HIS A 169 22.15 -50.01 19.43
CA HIS A 169 22.59 -48.67 19.81
C HIS A 169 21.52 -47.58 19.66
N VAL A 170 20.60 -47.72 18.65
CA VAL A 170 19.54 -46.73 18.34
C VAL A 170 18.48 -46.76 19.44
N ASN A 171 18.22 -47.90 20.05
CA ASN A 171 17.19 -48.09 21.08
C ASN A 171 17.66 -47.76 22.51
N ARG A 172 18.93 -47.39 22.72
CA ARG A 172 19.50 -47.10 24.08
C ARG A 172 19.77 -45.62 24.33
N THR A 173 19.88 -44.79 23.31
CA THR A 173 20.21 -43.36 23.45
C THR A 173 19.03 -42.48 23.11
N GLU A 174 18.75 -41.49 23.98
CA GLU A 174 17.73 -40.46 23.72
C GLU A 174 18.29 -39.39 22.81
N SER A 175 18.39 -39.72 21.51
CA SER A 175 18.94 -38.82 20.48
C SER A 175 17.89 -38.13 19.65
N ALA A 176 16.64 -38.60 19.64
CA ALA A 176 15.54 -37.97 18.91
C ALA A 176 15.06 -36.70 19.62
N VAL A 177 14.83 -35.67 18.84
CA VAL A 177 14.39 -34.35 19.31
C VAL A 177 13.07 -33.98 18.65
N ARG A 178 12.12 -33.54 19.48
CA ARG A 178 10.86 -32.91 19.06
C ARG A 178 10.85 -31.48 19.55
N ILE A 179 10.56 -30.55 18.66
CA ILE A 179 10.38 -29.13 18.99
C ILE A 179 8.94 -28.75 18.68
N THR A 180 8.26 -28.18 19.66
CA THR A 180 6.90 -27.63 19.49
C THR A 180 7.00 -26.13 19.69
N HIS A 181 6.56 -25.36 18.69
CA HIS A 181 6.40 -23.92 18.80
C HIS A 181 5.04 -23.62 19.43
N LEU A 182 5.04 -23.01 20.63
CA LEU A 182 3.85 -22.91 21.48
C LEU A 182 2.76 -22.00 20.90
N SER A 183 3.15 -20.90 20.23
CA SER A 183 2.22 -19.93 19.68
C SER A 183 1.48 -20.45 18.43
N THR A 184 2.15 -21.20 17.54
CA THR A 184 1.55 -21.73 16.30
C THR A 184 1.18 -23.20 16.39
N ASN A 185 1.55 -23.92 17.46
CA ASN A 185 1.41 -25.37 17.62
C ASN A 185 2.12 -26.21 16.53
N ILE A 186 3.07 -25.62 15.81
CA ILE A 186 3.86 -26.35 14.83
C ILE A 186 4.81 -27.31 15.55
N VAL A 187 4.76 -28.57 15.13
CA VAL A 187 5.60 -29.63 15.69
C VAL A 187 6.56 -30.13 14.62
N VAL A 188 7.84 -30.20 14.95
CA VAL A 188 8.88 -30.81 14.14
C VAL A 188 9.64 -31.85 14.96
N GLN A 189 10.10 -32.91 14.28
CA GLN A 189 10.88 -33.95 14.94
C GLN A 189 12.02 -34.43 14.03
N CYS A 190 13.17 -34.68 14.63
CA CYS A 190 14.34 -35.21 13.94
C CYS A 190 14.99 -36.32 14.74
N GLN A 191 15.27 -37.46 14.08
CA GLN A 191 15.90 -38.64 14.68
C GLN A 191 16.96 -39.28 13.76
N ASN A 192 17.37 -38.56 12.70
CA ASN A 192 18.21 -39.11 11.64
C ASN A 192 19.68 -39.33 12.08
N GLU A 193 20.15 -38.54 13.05
CA GLU A 193 21.52 -38.56 13.49
C GLU A 193 21.67 -39.19 14.88
N ARG A 194 22.84 -39.76 15.16
CA ARG A 194 23.18 -40.29 16.50
C ARG A 194 23.42 -39.18 17.51
N SER A 195 23.66 -37.97 17.09
CA SER A 195 23.93 -36.81 17.92
C SER A 195 22.66 -36.02 18.16
N GLN A 196 22.26 -35.89 19.43
CA GLN A 196 21.13 -35.05 19.85
C GLN A 196 21.30 -33.60 19.41
N HIS A 197 22.53 -33.04 19.49
CA HIS A 197 22.78 -31.66 19.05
C HIS A 197 22.57 -31.46 17.55
N LYS A 198 22.97 -32.44 16.70
CA LYS A 198 22.73 -32.39 15.27
C LYS A 198 21.22 -32.49 14.97
N ASN A 199 20.51 -33.39 15.64
CA ASN A 199 19.06 -33.52 15.49
C ASN A 199 18.35 -32.25 15.93
N LYS A 200 18.74 -31.60 17.04
CA LYS A 200 18.22 -30.31 17.48
C LYS A 200 18.44 -29.20 16.43
N ALA A 201 19.66 -29.11 15.89
CA ALA A 201 19.97 -28.11 14.86
C ALA A 201 19.16 -28.32 13.57
N THR A 202 18.98 -29.60 13.16
CA THR A 202 18.16 -29.94 11.99
C THR A 202 16.68 -29.66 12.24
N ALA A 203 16.15 -30.03 13.41
CA ALA A 203 14.77 -29.73 13.80
C ALA A 203 14.51 -28.23 13.85
N MET A 204 15.47 -27.43 14.35
CA MET A 204 15.36 -25.96 14.36
C MET A 204 15.28 -25.39 12.94
N LYS A 205 16.09 -25.88 11.99
CA LYS A 205 16.01 -25.49 10.58
C LYS A 205 14.64 -25.85 9.97
N GLN A 206 14.13 -27.04 10.28
CA GLN A 206 12.82 -27.48 9.81
C GLN A 206 11.68 -26.61 10.39
N LEU A 207 11.82 -26.21 11.66
CA LEU A 207 10.85 -25.31 12.30
C LEU A 207 10.83 -23.93 11.63
N LYS A 208 12.01 -23.32 11.44
CA LYS A 208 12.13 -22.03 10.73
C LYS A 208 11.52 -22.08 9.34
N ALA A 209 11.78 -23.15 8.57
CA ALA A 209 11.21 -23.32 7.24
C ALA A 209 9.68 -23.42 7.27
N LYS A 210 9.09 -24.12 8.26
CA LYS A 210 7.64 -24.22 8.40
C LYS A 210 6.99 -22.93 8.85
N LEU A 211 7.63 -22.20 9.75
CA LEU A 211 7.16 -20.87 10.18
C LEU A 211 7.21 -19.86 9.03
N TYR A 212 8.31 -19.89 8.24
CA TYR A 212 8.42 -19.09 7.02
C TYR A 212 7.26 -19.39 6.04
N GLU A 213 6.97 -20.66 5.80
CA GLU A 213 5.88 -21.06 4.91
C GLU A 213 4.50 -20.63 5.43
N LEU A 214 4.27 -20.72 6.76
CA LEU A 214 3.03 -20.23 7.38
C LEU A 214 2.87 -18.72 7.19
N GLU A 215 3.92 -17.95 7.48
CA GLU A 215 3.89 -16.50 7.33
C GLU A 215 3.71 -16.07 5.87
N LEU A 216 4.34 -16.79 4.93
CA LEU A 216 4.14 -16.57 3.50
C LEU A 216 2.69 -16.87 3.07
N GLN A 217 2.06 -17.91 3.64
CA GLN A 217 0.65 -18.22 3.38
C GLN A 217 -0.29 -17.15 3.94
N GLU A 218 -0.02 -16.65 5.14
CA GLU A 218 -0.79 -15.55 5.74
C GLU A 218 -0.67 -14.26 4.92
N ARG A 219 0.54 -13.92 4.45
CA ARG A 219 0.74 -12.78 3.55
C ARG A 219 -0.01 -12.96 2.23
N ARG A 220 0.05 -14.16 1.64
CA ARG A 220 -0.70 -14.46 0.41
C ARG A 220 -2.21 -14.40 0.62
N ALA A 221 -2.72 -14.86 1.76
CA ALA A 221 -4.14 -14.76 2.10
C ALA A 221 -4.58 -13.30 2.21
N LYS A 222 -3.82 -12.47 2.92
CA LYS A 222 -4.07 -11.02 3.00
C LYS A 222 -3.98 -10.34 1.62
N ALA A 223 -2.99 -10.71 0.80
CA ALA A 223 -2.87 -10.20 -0.57
C ALA A 223 -4.05 -10.64 -1.45
N SER A 224 -4.56 -11.88 -1.28
CA SER A 224 -5.74 -12.38 -1.99
C SER A 224 -7.01 -11.65 -1.57
N GLU A 225 -7.20 -11.34 -0.28
CA GLU A 225 -8.34 -10.52 0.18
C GLU A 225 -8.30 -9.11 -0.45
N VAL A 226 -7.09 -8.54 -0.57
CA VAL A 226 -6.86 -7.28 -1.27
C VAL A 226 -7.15 -7.40 -2.76
N GLU A 227 -6.74 -8.50 -3.41
CA GLU A 227 -7.03 -8.79 -4.83
C GLU A 227 -8.52 -9.00 -5.07
N ASP A 228 -9.22 -9.72 -4.18
CA ASP A 228 -10.67 -9.93 -4.26
C ASP A 228 -11.43 -8.59 -4.10
N SER A 229 -10.90 -7.66 -3.31
CA SER A 229 -11.46 -6.31 -3.21
C SER A 229 -11.32 -5.50 -4.51
N LYS A 230 -10.33 -5.82 -5.37
CA LYS A 230 -10.21 -5.21 -6.73
C LYS A 230 -11.38 -5.61 -7.64
N ALA A 231 -11.87 -6.84 -7.52
CA ALA A 231 -12.97 -7.34 -8.36
C ALA A 231 -14.32 -6.65 -8.03
N ASP A 232 -14.49 -6.15 -6.82
CA ASP A 232 -15.69 -5.44 -6.36
C ASP A 232 -15.66 -3.92 -6.68
N VAL A 233 -14.63 -3.42 -7.38
CA VAL A 233 -14.55 -2.03 -7.85
C VAL A 233 -15.51 -1.83 -9.04
N GLY A 234 -16.79 -2.08 -8.79
CA GLY A 234 -17.89 -1.84 -9.71
C GLY A 234 -18.34 -0.37 -9.71
N TRP A 235 -19.40 -0.10 -10.46
CA TRP A 235 -19.97 1.24 -10.64
C TRP A 235 -20.30 2.01 -9.34
N GLY A 236 -20.33 1.34 -8.19
CA GLY A 236 -20.66 1.92 -6.87
C GLY A 236 -19.49 2.59 -6.14
N SER A 237 -18.23 2.30 -6.50
CA SER A 237 -17.03 2.77 -5.78
C SER A 237 -16.33 3.93 -6.47
N GLN A 238 -17.09 4.85 -7.10
CA GLN A 238 -16.50 6.04 -7.72
C GLN A 238 -15.96 6.98 -6.64
N ILE A 239 -14.66 7.25 -6.67
CA ILE A 239 -14.01 8.17 -5.73
C ILE A 239 -13.97 9.60 -6.29
N ARG A 240 -13.71 9.76 -7.61
CA ARG A 240 -13.55 11.09 -8.21
C ARG A 240 -14.15 11.17 -9.59
N SER A 241 -14.80 12.30 -9.88
CA SER A 241 -15.43 12.60 -11.18
C SER A 241 -14.74 13.78 -11.85
N TYR A 242 -14.29 13.56 -13.07
CA TYR A 242 -13.60 14.52 -13.92
C TYR A 242 -14.51 14.92 -15.07
N VAL A 243 -15.11 16.10 -15.01
CA VAL A 243 -16.06 16.63 -16.01
C VAL A 243 -15.39 17.78 -16.74
N LEU A 244 -14.62 17.44 -17.79
CA LEU A 244 -13.72 18.40 -18.46
C LEU A 244 -14.47 19.46 -19.26
N ASP A 245 -15.61 19.14 -19.86
CA ASP A 245 -16.46 20.08 -20.60
C ASP A 245 -17.12 21.15 -19.70
N GLN A 246 -17.18 20.92 -18.40
CA GLN A 246 -17.67 21.86 -17.40
C GLN A 246 -16.54 22.45 -16.52
N SER A 247 -15.28 22.13 -16.84
CA SER A 247 -14.11 22.52 -16.04
C SER A 247 -14.31 22.21 -14.55
N ARG A 248 -14.68 20.95 -14.22
CA ARG A 248 -14.96 20.55 -12.84
C ARG A 248 -14.39 19.17 -12.55
N ILE A 249 -13.63 19.08 -11.48
CA ILE A 249 -13.20 17.81 -10.86
C ILE A 249 -13.69 17.82 -9.43
N LYS A 250 -14.35 16.74 -9.02
CA LYS A 250 -14.92 16.58 -7.68
C LYS A 250 -14.61 15.21 -7.11
N ASP A 251 -14.04 15.18 -5.90
CA ASP A 251 -13.99 13.97 -5.09
C ASP A 251 -15.36 13.76 -4.42
N LEU A 252 -15.91 12.57 -4.59
CA LEU A 252 -17.27 12.25 -4.14
C LEU A 252 -17.32 11.88 -2.66
N ARG A 253 -16.18 11.52 -2.06
CA ARG A 253 -16.07 11.13 -0.64
C ARG A 253 -15.94 12.37 0.25
N THR A 254 -15.02 13.27 -0.13
CA THR A 254 -14.71 14.48 0.65
C THR A 254 -15.52 15.70 0.21
N SER A 255 -16.17 15.63 -0.96
CA SER A 255 -16.87 16.76 -1.60
C SER A 255 -15.96 17.91 -2.04
N VAL A 256 -14.64 17.76 -1.96
CA VAL A 256 -13.68 18.75 -2.48
C VAL A 256 -13.78 18.81 -4.00
N GLU A 257 -13.87 20.04 -4.52
CA GLU A 257 -13.93 20.24 -5.98
C GLU A 257 -13.06 21.42 -6.43
N THR A 258 -12.62 21.35 -7.69
CA THR A 258 -11.85 22.41 -8.33
C THR A 258 -12.27 22.63 -9.79
N GLY A 259 -12.18 23.88 -10.24
CA GLY A 259 -12.35 24.26 -11.64
C GLY A 259 -11.08 24.18 -12.47
N ASN A 260 -9.91 24.08 -11.83
CA ASN A 260 -8.62 23.99 -12.52
C ASN A 260 -8.30 22.54 -12.94
N THR A 261 -9.04 22.05 -13.94
CA THR A 261 -8.93 20.66 -14.39
C THR A 261 -7.56 20.34 -14.98
N GLN A 262 -6.93 21.32 -15.65
CA GLN A 262 -5.63 21.11 -16.27
C GLN A 262 -4.54 20.90 -15.19
N ALA A 263 -4.53 21.69 -14.13
CA ALA A 263 -3.57 21.53 -13.06
C ALA A 263 -3.67 20.12 -12.41
N VAL A 264 -4.90 19.63 -12.21
CA VAL A 264 -5.12 18.28 -11.66
C VAL A 264 -4.59 17.21 -12.61
N LEU A 265 -4.89 17.29 -13.92
CA LEU A 265 -4.36 16.35 -14.91
C LEU A 265 -2.84 16.45 -15.08
N ASP A 266 -2.25 17.57 -14.65
CA ASP A 266 -0.81 17.79 -14.61
C ASP A 266 -0.18 17.48 -13.23
N GLY A 267 -0.93 16.82 -12.32
CA GLY A 267 -0.41 16.25 -11.09
C GLY A 267 -0.77 17.00 -9.80
N ALA A 268 -1.52 18.11 -9.82
CA ALA A 268 -1.93 18.81 -8.60
C ALA A 268 -3.05 18.06 -7.86
N LEU A 269 -2.71 16.96 -7.17
CA LEU A 269 -3.64 16.08 -6.47
C LEU A 269 -3.75 16.35 -4.97
N ASP A 270 -2.82 17.09 -4.37
CA ASP A 270 -2.64 17.21 -2.93
C ASP A 270 -3.91 17.61 -2.19
N GLN A 271 -4.68 18.57 -2.73
CA GLN A 271 -5.94 19.01 -2.12
C GLN A 271 -6.96 17.86 -1.92
N PHE A 272 -6.98 16.89 -2.84
CA PHE A 272 -7.87 15.74 -2.75
C PHE A 272 -7.32 14.68 -1.80
N ILE A 273 -6.03 14.37 -1.94
CA ILE A 273 -5.33 13.38 -1.13
C ILE A 273 -5.34 13.78 0.34
N GLU A 274 -4.89 15.00 0.66
CA GLU A 274 -4.89 15.52 2.03
C GLU A 274 -6.29 15.55 2.64
N SER A 275 -7.30 15.99 1.87
CA SER A 275 -8.68 16.01 2.38
C SER A 275 -9.18 14.61 2.70
N SER A 276 -8.83 13.61 1.90
CA SER A 276 -9.19 12.22 2.14
C SER A 276 -8.47 11.65 3.37
N LEU A 277 -7.16 11.90 3.50
CA LEU A 277 -6.36 11.48 4.66
C LEU A 277 -6.82 12.15 5.96
N LYS A 278 -7.13 13.44 5.93
CA LYS A 278 -7.66 14.19 7.10
C LYS A 278 -9.00 13.65 7.58
N GLN A 279 -9.81 13.08 6.68
CA GLN A 279 -11.09 12.44 7.03
C GLN A 279 -10.92 10.99 7.49
N GLY A 280 -9.72 10.42 7.41
CA GLY A 280 -9.41 9.05 7.84
C GLY A 280 -9.93 7.98 6.88
N LEU A 281 -9.97 8.29 5.59
CA LEU A 281 -10.36 7.37 4.51
C LEU A 281 -9.20 6.46 4.14
#